data_3c85cd44b8c1112edd44e01e96b52e63
#
_entry.id   3c85cd44b8c1112edd44e01e96b52e63
#
_cell.length_a   1.000
_cell.length_b   1.000
_cell.length_c   1.000
_cell.angle_alpha   90.00
_cell.angle_beta   90.00
_cell.angle_gamma   90.00
#
_symmetry.space_group_name_H-M   'P 1'
#
loop_
_entity.id
_entity.type
_entity.pdbx_description
1 polymer ?
#
loop_
_entity_poly.entity_id
_entity_poly.type
_entity_poly.pdbx_seq_one_letter_code
_entity_poly.pdbx_strand_id
1 'polypeptide(L)'
;MRLKPRLSFQNSIPVLWCIAAIVSAITKAAPHRHNNYTIFRSSFYHFSRHQSLYSAYPAEHHDVFLYGPVFSILFAPFALLPSFIGMLLWLCFSVAGCLWAVSQLPMSEKKKAAILWIAFLDLYTALCMQQFNTLIGACILLSFAFVEKKKEWAATLFIVLGTLTKLYGIVG
;
A
#
# COMPACT_ATOMS: atom_id res chain seq x y z
N MET A 1 -27.11 -3.14 32.29
CA MET A 1 -27.41 -3.39 30.85
C MET A 1 -26.27 -2.78 30.02
N ARG A 2 -25.30 -3.57 29.53
CA ARG A 2 -24.21 -3.07 28.73
C ARG A 2 -24.73 -2.82 27.30
N LEU A 3 -24.82 -1.57 26.91
CA LEU A 3 -25.13 -1.20 25.53
C LEU A 3 -24.02 -1.77 24.62
N LYS A 4 -24.41 -2.66 23.68
CA LYS A 4 -23.52 -3.08 22.59
C LYS A 4 -23.05 -1.82 21.85
N PRO A 5 -21.74 -1.66 21.59
CA PRO A 5 -21.27 -0.53 20.81
C PRO A 5 -21.95 -0.60 19.43
N ARG A 6 -22.83 0.32 19.12
CA ARG A 6 -23.33 0.52 17.76
C ARG A 6 -22.13 0.91 16.92
N LEU A 7 -21.80 0.12 15.88
CA LEU A 7 -20.84 0.51 14.87
C LEU A 7 -21.26 1.88 14.32
N SER A 8 -20.57 2.92 14.74
CA SER A 8 -20.82 4.24 14.20
C SER A 8 -20.23 4.30 12.79
N PHE A 9 -20.80 5.14 11.92
CA PHE A 9 -20.28 5.41 10.58
C PHE A 9 -18.76 5.65 10.55
N GLN A 10 -18.22 6.26 11.59
CA GLN A 10 -16.80 6.55 11.75
C GLN A 10 -15.95 5.32 12.02
N ASN A 11 -16.48 4.32 12.71
CA ASN A 11 -15.75 3.10 13.11
C ASN A 11 -15.92 1.94 12.11
N SER A 12 -16.91 2.01 11.22
CA SER A 12 -17.18 0.94 10.26
C SER A 12 -16.21 0.96 9.07
N ILE A 13 -15.76 2.12 8.63
CA ILE A 13 -14.95 2.23 7.42
C ILE A 13 -13.55 1.58 7.55
N PRO A 14 -12.77 1.71 8.65
CA PRO A 14 -11.52 0.98 8.79
C PRO A 14 -11.70 -0.54 8.74
N VAL A 15 -12.80 -1.05 9.32
CA VAL A 15 -13.13 -2.49 9.27
C VAL A 15 -13.42 -2.91 7.82
N LEU A 16 -14.18 -2.11 7.09
CA LEU A 16 -14.48 -2.37 5.68
C LEU A 16 -13.19 -2.40 4.82
N TRP A 17 -12.23 -1.52 5.08
CA TRP A 17 -10.94 -1.52 4.41
C TRP A 17 -10.13 -2.80 4.68
N CYS A 18 -10.14 -3.28 5.93
CA CYS A 18 -9.49 -4.56 6.27
C CYS A 18 -10.19 -5.74 5.59
N ILE A 19 -11.51 -5.76 5.55
CA ILE A 19 -12.29 -6.78 4.84
C ILE A 19 -11.96 -6.74 3.33
N ALA A 20 -11.87 -5.56 2.73
CA ALA A 20 -11.53 -5.40 1.33
C ALA A 20 -10.14 -5.98 1.00
N ALA A 21 -9.13 -5.80 1.89
CA ALA A 21 -7.81 -6.40 1.72
C ALA A 21 -7.89 -7.95 1.72
N ILE A 22 -8.60 -8.53 2.68
CA ILE A 22 -8.77 -9.98 2.80
C ILE A 22 -9.51 -10.55 1.58
N VAL A 23 -10.62 -9.93 1.19
CA VAL A 23 -11.42 -10.33 0.02
C VAL A 23 -10.57 -10.24 -1.25
N SER A 24 -9.80 -9.15 -1.43
CA SER A 24 -8.90 -9.01 -2.57
C SER A 24 -7.82 -10.09 -2.59
N ALA A 25 -7.22 -10.43 -1.45
CA ALA A 25 -6.23 -11.51 -1.36
C ALA A 25 -6.83 -12.86 -1.76
N ILE A 26 -8.02 -13.19 -1.24
CA ILE A 26 -8.70 -14.46 -1.54
C ILE A 26 -9.08 -14.54 -3.02
N THR A 27 -9.68 -13.49 -3.57
CA THR A 27 -10.13 -13.47 -4.98
C THR A 27 -8.98 -13.51 -5.98
N LYS A 28 -7.79 -13.03 -5.57
CA LYS A 28 -6.58 -13.00 -6.38
C LYS A 28 -5.60 -14.15 -6.07
N ALA A 29 -5.97 -15.06 -5.17
CA ALA A 29 -5.12 -16.20 -4.79
C ALA A 29 -4.85 -17.17 -5.95
N ALA A 30 -5.76 -17.25 -6.95
CA ALA A 30 -5.59 -18.12 -8.11
C ALA A 30 -4.37 -17.69 -8.96
N PRO A 31 -3.61 -18.66 -9.53
CA PRO A 31 -2.50 -18.36 -10.44
C PRO A 31 -2.90 -17.39 -11.56
N HIS A 32 -1.97 -16.53 -11.96
CA HIS A 32 -2.16 -15.51 -13.01
C HIS A 32 -3.13 -14.36 -12.70
N ARG A 33 -3.72 -14.31 -11.50
CA ARG A 33 -4.62 -13.21 -11.10
C ARG A 33 -3.95 -12.12 -10.26
N HIS A 34 -2.64 -12.24 -9.98
CA HIS A 34 -1.88 -11.32 -9.11
C HIS A 34 -0.58 -10.84 -9.77
N ASN A 35 -0.67 -10.40 -11.02
CA ASN A 35 0.48 -10.01 -11.84
C ASN A 35 1.38 -8.97 -11.16
N ASN A 36 0.83 -7.88 -10.62
CA ASN A 36 1.64 -6.86 -9.96
C ASN A 36 2.37 -7.38 -8.72
N TYR A 37 1.73 -8.22 -7.90
CA TYR A 37 2.41 -8.86 -6.77
C TYR A 37 3.54 -9.77 -7.26
N THR A 38 3.34 -10.50 -8.36
CA THR A 38 4.39 -11.34 -8.96
C THR A 38 5.56 -10.49 -9.43
N ILE A 39 5.32 -9.38 -10.15
CA ILE A 39 6.36 -8.43 -10.56
C ILE A 39 7.16 -7.94 -9.35
N PHE A 40 6.49 -7.53 -8.27
CA PHE A 40 7.13 -7.04 -7.06
C PHE A 40 7.98 -8.12 -6.38
N ARG A 41 7.45 -9.33 -6.30
CA ARG A 41 8.17 -10.47 -5.73
C ARG A 41 9.39 -10.85 -6.58
N SER A 42 9.23 -10.94 -7.89
CA SER A 42 10.32 -11.23 -8.84
C SER A 42 11.40 -10.15 -8.80
N SER A 43 11.03 -8.86 -8.65
CA SER A 43 12.02 -7.78 -8.58
C SER A 43 13.00 -7.94 -7.41
N PHE A 44 12.54 -8.43 -6.25
CA PHE A 44 13.43 -8.76 -5.13
C PHE A 44 14.41 -9.89 -5.50
N TYR A 45 13.96 -10.95 -6.15
CA TYR A 45 14.84 -12.06 -6.55
C TYR A 45 15.78 -11.67 -7.66
N HIS A 46 15.34 -10.88 -8.65
CA HIS A 46 16.21 -10.34 -9.70
C HIS A 46 17.29 -9.43 -9.09
N PHE A 47 16.90 -8.53 -8.17
CA PHE A 47 17.86 -7.68 -7.45
C PHE A 47 18.91 -8.51 -6.70
N SER A 48 18.49 -9.52 -5.94
CA SER A 48 19.39 -10.38 -5.15
C SER A 48 20.33 -11.23 -6.00
N ARG A 49 19.95 -11.50 -7.26
CA ARG A 49 20.76 -12.27 -8.24
C ARG A 49 21.54 -11.39 -9.21
N HIS A 50 21.57 -10.08 -8.99
CA HIS A 50 22.20 -9.11 -9.89
C HIS A 50 21.67 -9.16 -11.34
N GLN A 51 20.40 -9.51 -11.51
CA GLN A 51 19.71 -9.52 -12.80
C GLN A 51 19.08 -8.14 -13.07
N SER A 52 18.80 -7.83 -14.33
CA SER A 52 18.13 -6.58 -14.70
C SER A 52 16.73 -6.51 -14.08
N LEU A 53 16.42 -5.39 -13.43
CA LEU A 53 15.07 -5.15 -12.89
C LEU A 53 14.04 -4.77 -13.97
N TYR A 54 14.52 -4.18 -15.07
CA TYR A 54 13.68 -3.50 -16.07
C TYR A 54 13.51 -4.30 -17.36
N SER A 55 14.11 -5.48 -17.43
CA SER A 55 13.93 -6.39 -18.57
C SER A 55 12.56 -7.08 -18.49
N ALA A 56 12.03 -7.45 -19.65
CA ALA A 56 10.82 -8.27 -19.71
C ALA A 56 11.13 -9.72 -19.30
N TYR A 57 10.28 -10.29 -18.45
CA TYR A 57 10.36 -11.69 -18.02
C TYR A 57 9.02 -12.41 -18.29
N PRO A 58 8.68 -12.65 -19.58
CA PRO A 58 7.34 -13.13 -19.96
C PRO A 58 7.01 -14.53 -19.43
N ALA A 59 8.01 -15.30 -19.00
CA ALA A 59 7.81 -16.58 -18.32
C ALA A 59 7.37 -16.42 -16.85
N GLU A 60 7.53 -15.25 -16.25
CA GLU A 60 7.21 -14.98 -14.85
C GLU A 60 5.98 -14.08 -14.70
N HIS A 61 5.88 -13.01 -15.51
CA HIS A 61 4.82 -12.02 -15.45
C HIS A 61 4.61 -11.30 -16.79
N HIS A 62 3.46 -10.60 -16.95
CA HIS A 62 3.06 -10.01 -18.23
C HIS A 62 3.63 -8.61 -18.48
N ASP A 63 3.93 -7.82 -17.42
CA ASP A 63 4.42 -6.45 -17.52
C ASP A 63 5.85 -6.34 -17.00
N VAL A 64 6.48 -5.17 -17.21
CA VAL A 64 7.81 -4.87 -16.68
C VAL A 64 7.72 -4.19 -15.31
N PHE A 65 8.80 -4.29 -14.53
CA PHE A 65 8.95 -3.55 -13.28
C PHE A 65 9.19 -2.06 -13.58
N LEU A 66 8.40 -1.18 -12.95
CA LEU A 66 8.40 0.27 -13.21
C LEU A 66 8.66 1.11 -11.94
N TYR A 67 9.35 0.55 -10.97
CA TYR A 67 9.64 1.18 -9.67
C TYR A 67 11.14 1.38 -9.48
N GLY A 68 11.52 2.23 -8.53
CA GLY A 68 12.93 2.40 -8.17
C GLY A 68 13.52 1.13 -7.53
N PRO A 69 14.84 0.91 -7.64
CA PRO A 69 15.48 -0.29 -7.09
C PRO A 69 15.28 -0.47 -5.59
N VAL A 70 15.13 0.63 -4.85
CA VAL A 70 14.84 0.62 -3.41
C VAL A 70 13.55 -0.13 -3.09
N PHE A 71 12.54 -0.05 -3.97
CA PHE A 71 11.30 -0.80 -3.80
C PHE A 71 11.54 -2.31 -3.72
N SER A 72 12.42 -2.85 -4.56
CA SER A 72 12.73 -4.29 -4.57
C SER A 72 13.28 -4.75 -3.21
N ILE A 73 14.11 -3.93 -2.55
CA ILE A 73 14.66 -4.22 -1.22
C ILE A 73 13.56 -4.11 -0.14
N LEU A 74 12.75 -3.05 -0.20
CA LEU A 74 11.65 -2.84 0.75
C LEU A 74 10.57 -3.93 0.65
N PHE A 75 10.44 -4.56 -0.51
CA PHE A 75 9.48 -5.64 -0.73
C PHE A 75 9.95 -7.00 -0.18
N ALA A 76 11.21 -7.14 0.22
CA ALA A 76 11.80 -8.39 0.72
C ALA A 76 10.94 -9.12 1.77
N PRO A 77 10.37 -8.47 2.82
CA PRO A 77 9.56 -9.15 3.84
C PRO A 77 8.37 -9.91 3.26
N PHE A 78 7.79 -9.41 2.16
CA PHE A 78 6.66 -10.03 1.48
C PHE A 78 7.11 -11.07 0.45
N ALA A 79 8.24 -10.82 -0.23
CA ALA A 79 8.78 -11.71 -1.26
C ALA A 79 9.25 -13.05 -0.70
N LEU A 80 9.83 -13.06 0.50
CA LEU A 80 10.38 -14.24 1.17
C LEU A 80 9.31 -15.19 1.73
N LEU A 81 8.07 -14.74 1.84
CA LEU A 81 6.96 -15.55 2.33
C LEU A 81 6.34 -16.40 1.22
N PRO A 82 5.59 -17.47 1.57
CA PRO A 82 4.71 -18.14 0.61
C PRO A 82 3.80 -17.14 -0.10
N SER A 83 3.62 -17.30 -1.42
CA SER A 83 3.03 -16.27 -2.29
C SER A 83 1.71 -15.70 -1.76
N PHE A 84 0.78 -16.55 -1.32
CA PHE A 84 -0.51 -16.10 -0.78
C PHE A 84 -0.34 -15.29 0.52
N ILE A 85 0.51 -15.75 1.44
CA ILE A 85 0.75 -15.07 2.73
C ILE A 85 1.43 -13.72 2.49
N GLY A 86 2.45 -13.69 1.64
CA GLY A 86 3.13 -12.44 1.28
C GLY A 86 2.18 -11.43 0.63
N MET A 87 1.33 -11.87 -0.29
CA MET A 87 0.32 -11.01 -0.93
C MET A 87 -0.70 -10.49 0.10
N LEU A 88 -1.24 -11.36 0.96
CA LEU A 88 -2.18 -10.96 2.00
C LEU A 88 -1.57 -9.90 2.92
N LEU A 89 -0.35 -10.13 3.40
CA LEU A 89 0.36 -9.18 4.26
C LEU A 89 0.67 -7.87 3.55
N TRP A 90 1.02 -7.92 2.26
CA TRP A 90 1.21 -6.74 1.43
C TRP A 90 -0.06 -5.87 1.35
N LEU A 91 -1.21 -6.48 1.09
CA LEU A 91 -2.49 -5.77 1.03
C LEU A 91 -2.90 -5.21 2.40
N CYS A 92 -2.72 -6.00 3.46
CA CYS A 92 -2.96 -5.52 4.84
C CYS A 92 -2.02 -4.36 5.22
N PHE A 93 -0.75 -4.42 4.85
CA PHE A 93 0.22 -3.35 5.05
C PHE A 93 -0.17 -2.08 4.31
N SER A 94 -0.66 -2.21 3.06
CA SER A 94 -1.14 -1.08 2.27
C SER A 94 -2.34 -0.39 2.93
N VAL A 95 -3.31 -1.16 3.43
CA VAL A 95 -4.45 -0.64 4.18
C VAL A 95 -4.00 0.02 5.48
N ALA A 96 -3.16 -0.65 6.27
CA ALA A 96 -2.66 -0.11 7.54
C ALA A 96 -1.91 1.21 7.35
N GLY A 97 -1.07 1.30 6.31
CA GLY A 97 -0.35 2.52 5.95
C GLY A 97 -1.28 3.69 5.65
N CYS A 98 -2.33 3.46 4.85
CA CYS A 98 -3.32 4.49 4.55
C CYS A 98 -4.15 4.90 5.77
N LEU A 99 -4.62 3.95 6.55
CA LEU A 99 -5.38 4.25 7.78
C LEU A 99 -4.53 5.06 8.76
N TRP A 100 -3.26 4.69 8.92
CA TRP A 100 -2.31 5.44 9.72
C TRP A 100 -2.10 6.85 9.16
N ALA A 101 -1.88 7.00 7.86
CA ALA A 101 -1.68 8.30 7.23
C ALA A 101 -2.88 9.23 7.45
N VAL A 102 -4.10 8.76 7.20
CA VAL A 102 -5.32 9.54 7.44
C VAL A 102 -5.50 9.86 8.93
N SER A 103 -5.12 8.95 9.84
CA SER A 103 -5.18 9.22 11.28
C SER A 103 -4.29 10.38 11.72
N GLN A 104 -3.17 10.63 11.01
CA GLN A 104 -2.22 11.70 11.33
C GLN A 104 -2.68 13.10 10.89
N LEU A 105 -3.69 13.19 10.00
CA LEU A 105 -4.16 14.46 9.47
C LEU A 105 -4.74 15.38 10.56
N PRO A 106 -4.47 16.70 10.52
CA PRO A 106 -4.94 17.66 11.53
C PRO A 106 -6.42 18.04 11.27
N MET A 107 -7.32 17.07 11.34
CA MET A 107 -8.75 17.28 11.10
C MET A 107 -9.63 16.40 12.00
N SER A 108 -10.92 16.73 12.06
CA SER A 108 -11.88 15.99 12.88
C SER A 108 -12.09 14.57 12.38
N GLU A 109 -12.43 13.65 13.28
CA GLU A 109 -12.68 12.23 12.94
C GLU A 109 -13.80 12.05 11.91
N LYS A 110 -14.81 12.95 11.90
CA LYS A 110 -15.85 12.96 10.85
C LYS A 110 -15.28 13.21 9.46
N LYS A 111 -14.35 14.16 9.33
CA LYS A 111 -13.68 14.46 8.05
C LYS A 111 -12.76 13.33 7.62
N LYS A 112 -12.01 12.72 8.54
CA LYS A 112 -11.19 11.54 8.28
C LYS A 112 -12.04 10.38 7.78
N ALA A 113 -13.16 10.09 8.44
CA ALA A 113 -14.09 9.06 8.00
C ALA A 113 -14.66 9.36 6.61
N ALA A 114 -15.02 10.61 6.31
CA ALA A 114 -15.48 11.00 4.99
C ALA A 114 -14.44 10.77 3.90
N ILE A 115 -13.16 11.11 4.14
CA ILE A 115 -12.05 10.83 3.23
C ILE A 115 -11.95 9.33 2.96
N LEU A 116 -11.97 8.50 4.00
CA LEU A 116 -11.89 7.05 3.86
C LEU A 116 -13.08 6.47 3.08
N TRP A 117 -14.28 7.00 3.27
CA TRP A 117 -15.47 6.58 2.52
C TRP A 117 -15.37 6.96 1.04
N ILE A 118 -14.96 8.19 0.73
CA ILE A 118 -14.79 8.66 -0.67
C ILE A 118 -13.72 7.85 -1.38
N ALA A 119 -12.57 7.61 -0.72
CA ALA A 119 -11.45 6.87 -1.29
C ALA A 119 -11.66 5.34 -1.36
N PHE A 120 -12.77 4.81 -0.84
CA PHE A 120 -12.95 3.35 -0.72
C PHE A 120 -12.91 2.62 -2.06
N LEU A 121 -13.55 3.13 -3.10
CA LEU A 121 -13.58 2.49 -4.42
C LEU A 121 -12.20 2.46 -5.08
N ASP A 122 -11.46 3.56 -4.98
CA ASP A 122 -10.10 3.65 -5.51
C ASP A 122 -9.16 2.72 -4.75
N LEU A 123 -9.28 2.69 -3.42
CA LEU A 123 -8.55 1.74 -2.59
C LEU A 123 -8.86 0.30 -3.01
N TYR A 124 -10.14 -0.07 -3.10
CA TYR A 124 -10.53 -1.43 -3.47
C TYR A 124 -9.96 -1.83 -4.83
N THR A 125 -10.01 -0.94 -5.81
CA THR A 125 -9.40 -1.15 -7.12
C THR A 125 -7.89 -1.36 -7.01
N ALA A 126 -7.20 -0.51 -6.25
CA ALA A 126 -5.75 -0.63 -6.02
C ALA A 126 -5.38 -1.94 -5.31
N LEU A 127 -6.19 -2.40 -4.35
CA LEU A 127 -6.01 -3.70 -3.68
C LEU A 127 -6.23 -4.87 -4.64
N CYS A 128 -7.27 -4.84 -5.45
CA CYS A 128 -7.53 -5.86 -6.47
C CYS A 128 -6.38 -5.98 -7.50
N MET A 129 -5.72 -4.87 -7.79
CA MET A 129 -4.55 -4.80 -8.68
C MET A 129 -3.22 -4.90 -7.94
N GLN A 130 -3.20 -5.11 -6.62
CA GLN A 130 -2.02 -5.17 -5.73
C GLN A 130 -1.05 -3.99 -5.90
N GLN A 131 -1.58 -2.81 -6.23
CA GLN A 131 -0.78 -1.63 -6.58
C GLN A 131 -0.10 -0.99 -5.37
N PHE A 132 1.06 -0.36 -5.62
CA PHE A 132 1.77 0.45 -4.63
C PHE A 132 1.18 1.86 -4.47
N ASN A 133 0.30 2.30 -5.36
CA ASN A 133 -0.27 3.67 -5.37
C ASN A 133 -0.90 4.07 -4.03
N THR A 134 -1.53 3.13 -3.34
CA THR A 134 -2.11 3.32 -2.01
C THR A 134 -1.06 3.82 -1.00
N LEU A 135 0.14 3.22 -1.02
CA LEU A 135 1.23 3.61 -0.11
C LEU A 135 1.94 4.90 -0.55
N ILE A 136 1.99 5.20 -1.85
CA ILE A 136 2.44 6.52 -2.32
C ILE A 136 1.49 7.61 -1.79
N GLY A 137 0.18 7.43 -1.92
CA GLY A 137 -0.80 8.34 -1.33
C GLY A 137 -0.61 8.49 0.19
N ALA A 138 -0.34 7.38 0.89
CA ALA A 138 -0.04 7.42 2.32
C ALA A 138 1.24 8.23 2.62
N CYS A 139 2.32 8.08 1.84
CA CYS A 139 3.55 8.86 2.01
C CYS A 139 3.29 10.37 1.81
N ILE A 140 2.51 10.75 0.79
CA ILE A 140 2.15 12.15 0.54
C ILE A 140 1.34 12.72 1.71
N LEU A 141 0.34 11.99 2.21
CA LEU A 141 -0.46 12.43 3.35
C LEU A 141 0.37 12.54 4.64
N LEU A 142 1.31 11.62 4.86
CA LEU A 142 2.19 11.62 6.01
C LEU A 142 3.19 12.77 5.95
N SER A 143 3.76 13.06 4.78
CA SER A 143 4.66 14.21 4.62
C SER A 143 3.93 15.51 4.99
N PHE A 144 2.74 15.74 4.45
CA PHE A 144 1.90 16.87 4.80
C PHE A 144 1.59 16.92 6.32
N ALA A 145 1.10 15.81 6.88
CA ALA A 145 0.72 15.77 8.29
C ALA A 145 1.90 16.01 9.24
N PHE A 146 3.11 15.61 8.86
CA PHE A 146 4.31 15.83 9.67
C PHE A 146 4.88 17.24 9.51
N VAL A 147 4.75 17.87 8.34
CA VAL A 147 5.03 19.32 8.18
C VAL A 147 4.13 20.13 9.10
N GLU A 148 2.82 19.89 9.09
CA GLU A 148 1.86 20.57 9.98
C GLU A 148 2.21 20.37 11.47
N LYS A 149 2.78 19.22 11.85
CA LYS A 149 3.24 18.91 13.21
C LYS A 149 4.65 19.42 13.51
N LYS A 150 5.28 20.17 12.60
CA LYS A 150 6.66 20.67 12.71
C LYS A 150 7.69 19.54 12.90
N LYS A 151 7.45 18.36 12.33
CA LYS A 151 8.34 17.19 12.34
C LYS A 151 8.99 17.02 10.96
N GLU A 152 9.80 18.00 10.57
CA GLU A 152 10.37 18.12 9.21
C GLU A 152 11.18 16.89 8.79
N TRP A 153 11.97 16.30 9.71
CA TRP A 153 12.73 15.09 9.41
C TRP A 153 11.84 13.91 9.00
N ALA A 154 10.69 13.75 9.68
CA ALA A 154 9.73 12.68 9.36
C ALA A 154 9.01 12.95 8.04
N ALA A 155 8.65 14.22 7.78
CA ALA A 155 8.09 14.61 6.48
C ALA A 155 9.07 14.29 5.35
N THR A 156 10.33 14.73 5.48
CA THR A 156 11.39 14.45 4.50
C THR A 156 11.57 12.95 4.28
N LEU A 157 11.53 12.13 5.32
CA LEU A 157 11.64 10.67 5.19
C LEU A 157 10.56 10.11 4.25
N PHE A 158 9.28 10.53 4.41
CA PHE A 158 8.20 10.03 3.56
C PHE A 158 8.27 10.56 2.12
N ILE A 159 8.72 11.79 1.91
CA ILE A 159 9.01 12.31 0.56
C ILE A 159 10.09 11.47 -0.11
N VAL A 160 11.22 11.25 0.57
CA VAL A 160 12.34 10.49 0.03
C VAL A 160 11.94 9.03 -0.25
N LEU A 161 11.30 8.35 0.69
CA LEU A 161 10.81 6.98 0.48
C LEU A 161 9.85 6.89 -0.70
N GLY A 162 8.87 7.79 -0.76
CA GLY A 162 7.93 7.86 -1.88
C GLY A 162 8.64 8.06 -3.20
N THR A 163 9.56 9.02 -3.28
CA THR A 163 10.32 9.36 -4.51
C THR A 163 11.23 8.22 -4.96
N LEU A 164 11.97 7.60 -4.04
CA LEU A 164 12.90 6.49 -4.36
C LEU A 164 12.17 5.21 -4.78
N THR A 165 10.92 5.05 -4.39
CA THR A 165 10.09 3.92 -4.82
C THR A 165 9.33 4.22 -6.10
N LYS A 166 8.76 5.42 -6.22
CA LYS A 166 8.02 5.88 -7.39
C LYS A 166 8.08 7.41 -7.47
N LEU A 167 8.43 7.97 -8.62
CA LEU A 167 8.63 9.41 -8.81
C LEU A 167 7.48 10.30 -8.31
N TYR A 168 6.25 9.78 -8.29
CA TYR A 168 5.09 10.52 -7.75
C TYR A 168 5.23 10.92 -6.28
N GLY A 169 6.11 10.27 -5.52
CA GLY A 169 6.40 10.64 -4.13
C GLY A 169 7.02 12.03 -3.96
N ILE A 170 7.56 12.63 -5.03
CA ILE A 170 8.20 13.96 -4.98
C ILE A 170 7.20 15.09 -4.71
N VAL A 171 5.90 14.87 -4.89
CA VAL A 171 4.85 15.88 -4.66
C VAL A 171 4.38 15.95 -3.19
N GLY A 172 4.98 15.16 -2.31
CA GLY A 172 4.67 15.12 -0.87
C GLY A 172 5.16 16.30 -0.05
#